data_22f291a7067401cdfcfbed561b9fcae0
#
_entry.id   22f291a7067401cdfcfbed561b9fcae0
#
_cell.length_a   1.000
_cell.length_b   1.000
_cell.length_c   1.000
_cell.angle_alpha   90.00
_cell.angle_beta   90.00
_cell.angle_gamma   90.00
#
_symmetry.space_group_name_H-M   'P 1'
#
loop_
_entity.id
_entity.type
_entity.pdbx_description
1 polymer ?
#
loop_
_entity_poly.entity_id
_entity_poly.type
_entity_poly.pdbx_seq_one_letter_code
_entity_poly.pdbx_strand_id
1 'polypeptide(L)'
;VIGSFNGWNETANEMTRLKPETMGIYELFIPGLQEGELYKYLIETKDGKRLYKADPYANEAELRPGTASRITDITDYKWKDATWIKNREKFDEQVEPMAIYEVHPGSWKKHPQSEENEKGFYNYREFAHALAAYVKEMGYTHVELMGIAEHPFDGSWGYQVTGYYAPTSRYGTPQDFKYMVDYLHQNKIGVILDWVPAHFPKDAHGLANFDGTAVYEHADPRQGEHPDWGTKIYNYGRPEVKNFLIANALYWVEECHVDGLRVDAVASML
;
A
#
# COMPACT_ATOMS: atom_id res chain seq x y z
N VAL A 1 -9.35 15.85 11.93
CA VAL A 1 -8.61 15.73 10.66
C VAL A 1 -7.87 17.03 10.39
N ILE A 2 -6.61 16.94 10.06
CA ILE A 2 -5.77 18.10 9.73
C ILE A 2 -5.18 17.91 8.34
N GLY A 3 -4.98 18.97 7.59
CA GLY A 3 -4.46 18.88 6.23
C GLY A 3 -4.20 20.22 5.57
N SER A 4 -3.76 20.18 4.31
CA SER A 4 -3.52 21.38 3.50
C SER A 4 -4.78 22.26 3.36
N PHE A 5 -5.95 21.62 3.28
CA PHE A 5 -7.26 22.27 3.14
C PHE A 5 -7.65 23.16 4.34
N ASN A 6 -7.10 22.94 5.52
CA ASN A 6 -7.38 23.76 6.71
C ASN A 6 -6.13 24.40 7.31
N GLY A 7 -5.01 24.45 6.53
CA GLY A 7 -3.73 24.99 7.01
C GLY A 7 -3.11 24.20 8.17
N TRP A 8 -3.42 22.89 8.26
CA TRP A 8 -2.99 21.99 9.34
C TRP A 8 -3.51 22.41 10.73
N ASN A 9 -4.66 23.08 10.76
CA ASN A 9 -5.27 23.54 11.99
C ASN A 9 -5.82 22.35 12.80
N GLU A 10 -5.28 22.16 14.00
CA GLU A 10 -5.57 21.02 14.86
C GLU A 10 -6.97 20.99 15.46
N THR A 11 -7.70 22.11 15.44
CA THR A 11 -9.01 22.27 16.08
C THR A 11 -10.16 22.53 15.11
N ALA A 12 -9.86 22.75 13.83
CA ALA A 12 -10.88 23.15 12.85
C ALA A 12 -11.82 22.03 12.42
N ASN A 13 -11.35 20.79 12.39
CA ASN A 13 -12.07 19.63 11.83
C ASN A 13 -12.05 18.45 12.79
N GLU A 14 -12.68 18.64 13.96
CA GLU A 14 -12.81 17.58 14.97
C GLU A 14 -13.85 16.55 14.52
N MET A 15 -13.51 15.25 14.69
CA MET A 15 -14.42 14.15 14.38
C MET A 15 -15.39 13.90 15.52
N THR A 16 -16.64 13.61 15.18
CA THR A 16 -17.69 13.27 16.15
C THR A 16 -17.72 11.76 16.39
N ARG A 17 -17.73 11.37 17.66
CA ARG A 17 -17.88 9.97 18.04
C ARG A 17 -19.33 9.52 17.87
N LEU A 18 -19.51 8.42 17.13
CA LEU A 18 -20.82 7.84 16.88
C LEU A 18 -21.39 7.13 18.12
N LYS A 19 -22.72 7.09 18.21
CA LYS A 19 -23.44 6.32 19.24
C LYS A 19 -23.80 4.92 18.70
N PRO A 20 -23.80 3.88 19.54
CA PRO A 20 -23.38 3.92 20.95
C PRO A 20 -21.86 4.14 21.05
N GLU A 21 -21.45 4.94 22.00
CA GLU A 21 -20.04 5.34 22.19
C GLU A 21 -19.09 4.16 22.41
N THR A 22 -19.62 3.00 22.75
CA THR A 22 -18.88 1.75 22.90
C THR A 22 -18.28 1.21 21.61
N MET A 23 -18.78 1.64 20.42
CA MET A 23 -18.26 1.19 19.13
C MET A 23 -16.90 1.80 18.77
N GLY A 24 -16.51 2.93 19.40
CA GLY A 24 -15.23 3.59 19.13
C GLY A 24 -15.09 4.15 17.71
N ILE A 25 -16.21 4.38 17.00
CA ILE A 25 -16.23 4.92 15.64
C ILE A 25 -16.35 6.45 15.71
N TYR A 26 -15.56 7.12 14.87
CA TYR A 26 -15.58 8.57 14.70
C TYR A 26 -15.87 8.89 13.25
N GLU A 27 -16.64 9.94 13.01
CA GLU A 27 -16.96 10.41 11.66
C GLU A 27 -16.79 11.92 11.52
N LEU A 28 -16.50 12.34 10.29
CA LEU A 28 -16.49 13.74 9.90
C LEU A 28 -16.74 13.81 8.38
N PHE A 29 -17.60 14.73 7.97
CA PHE A 29 -17.75 15.10 6.56
C PHE A 29 -17.15 16.49 6.33
N ILE A 30 -16.22 16.58 5.39
CA ILE A 30 -15.56 17.83 5.00
C ILE A 30 -15.89 18.10 3.53
N PRO A 31 -16.76 19.09 3.24
CA PRO A 31 -17.13 19.40 1.86
C PRO A 31 -16.02 20.15 1.13
N GLY A 32 -15.98 20.01 -0.21
CA GLY A 32 -15.14 20.83 -1.08
C GLY A 32 -13.67 20.44 -1.13
N LEU A 33 -13.28 19.30 -0.57
CA LEU A 33 -11.93 18.78 -0.69
C LEU A 33 -11.57 18.51 -2.15
N GLN A 34 -10.31 18.73 -2.50
CA GLN A 34 -9.79 18.52 -3.85
C GLN A 34 -8.79 17.37 -3.87
N GLU A 35 -8.68 16.70 -5.02
CA GLU A 35 -7.60 15.75 -5.25
C GLU A 35 -6.22 16.38 -5.08
N GLY A 36 -5.29 15.62 -4.53
CA GLY A 36 -3.94 16.08 -4.26
C GLY A 36 -3.74 16.74 -2.90
N GLU A 37 -4.82 17.10 -2.18
CA GLU A 37 -4.69 17.66 -0.83
C GLU A 37 -4.17 16.63 0.15
N LEU A 38 -3.30 17.09 1.05
CA LEU A 38 -2.64 16.25 2.06
C LEU A 38 -3.41 16.29 3.38
N TYR A 39 -3.49 15.14 4.07
CA TYR A 39 -4.14 15.06 5.37
C TYR A 39 -3.51 14.04 6.31
N LYS A 40 -3.78 14.22 7.60
CA LYS A 40 -3.49 13.28 8.69
C LYS A 40 -4.64 13.23 9.68
N TYR A 41 -4.67 12.14 10.44
CA TYR A 41 -5.44 12.07 11.67
C TYR A 41 -4.59 12.58 12.82
N LEU A 42 -5.08 13.59 13.55
CA LEU A 42 -4.57 13.99 14.84
C LEU A 42 -5.38 13.25 15.90
N ILE A 43 -4.72 12.38 16.65
CA ILE A 43 -5.34 11.58 17.70
C ILE A 43 -4.82 12.06 19.05
N GLU A 44 -5.74 12.52 19.90
CA GLU A 44 -5.44 12.79 21.29
C GLU A 44 -5.68 11.53 22.13
N THR A 45 -4.62 11.00 22.71
CA THR A 45 -4.66 9.79 23.51
C THR A 45 -5.24 10.04 24.90
N LYS A 46 -5.61 8.97 25.62
CA LYS A 46 -6.16 9.07 26.99
C LYS A 46 -5.22 9.76 27.99
N ASP A 47 -3.92 9.71 27.76
CA ASP A 47 -2.87 10.37 28.57
C ASP A 47 -2.49 11.76 28.03
N GLY A 48 -3.28 12.30 27.09
CA GLY A 48 -3.13 13.67 26.57
C GLY A 48 -2.00 13.85 25.56
N LYS A 49 -1.41 12.77 25.05
CA LYS A 49 -0.43 12.84 23.96
C LYS A 49 -1.12 13.06 22.61
N ARG A 50 -0.47 13.76 21.71
CA ARG A 50 -0.93 13.97 20.35
C ARG A 50 -0.12 13.13 19.38
N LEU A 51 -0.83 12.33 18.59
CA LEU A 51 -0.27 11.45 17.57
C LEU A 51 -0.74 11.91 16.19
N TYR A 52 0.19 12.02 15.24
CA TYR A 52 -0.09 12.43 13.86
C TYR A 52 0.02 11.20 12.96
N LYS A 53 -1.12 10.61 12.63
CA LYS A 53 -1.21 9.35 11.92
C LYS A 53 -1.61 9.55 10.45
N ALA A 54 -0.96 8.82 9.54
CA ALA A 54 -1.48 8.65 8.20
C ALA A 54 -2.77 7.82 8.25
N ASP A 55 -3.60 7.96 7.23
CA ASP A 55 -4.80 7.14 7.10
C ASP A 55 -4.41 5.70 6.68
N PRO A 56 -4.74 4.69 7.48
CA PRO A 56 -4.43 3.29 7.16
C PRO A 56 -5.05 2.78 5.85
N TYR A 57 -6.13 3.43 5.39
CA TYR A 57 -6.87 3.08 4.17
C TYR A 57 -6.63 4.05 3.01
N ALA A 58 -5.70 5.01 3.14
CA ALA A 58 -5.38 5.92 2.06
C ALA A 58 -4.88 5.18 0.82
N ASN A 59 -5.40 5.57 -0.34
CA ASN A 59 -5.00 4.99 -1.63
C ASN A 59 -3.79 5.70 -2.25
N GLU A 60 -3.37 6.83 -1.69
CA GLU A 60 -2.17 7.54 -2.11
C GLU A 60 -1.47 8.17 -0.89
N ALA A 61 -0.14 8.10 -0.88
CA ALA A 61 0.70 8.70 0.14
C ALA A 61 1.47 9.89 -0.42
N GLU A 62 1.76 10.85 0.45
CA GLU A 62 2.71 11.92 0.16
C GLU A 62 4.08 11.33 -0.19
N LEU A 63 4.75 11.91 -1.20
CA LEU A 63 6.12 11.50 -1.51
C LEU A 63 7.03 11.79 -0.31
N ARG A 64 7.79 10.78 0.07
CA ARG A 64 8.75 10.93 1.18
C ARG A 64 9.79 12.06 0.91
N PRO A 65 10.29 12.74 1.92
CA PRO A 65 10.19 12.41 3.35
C PRO A 65 8.84 12.75 3.99
N GLY A 66 7.86 13.23 3.23
CA GLY A 66 6.52 13.47 3.71
C GLY A 66 5.86 12.18 4.22
N THR A 67 4.89 12.32 5.12
CA THR A 67 4.24 11.19 5.81
C THR A 67 2.72 11.35 5.89
N ALA A 68 2.17 12.26 5.10
CA ALA A 68 0.73 12.46 5.02
C ALA A 68 0.08 11.48 4.03
N SER A 69 -1.21 11.30 4.18
CA SER A 69 -2.05 10.70 3.16
C SER A 69 -2.46 11.76 2.14
N ARG A 70 -2.74 11.36 0.90
CA ARG A 70 -3.19 12.25 -0.16
C ARG A 70 -4.61 11.86 -0.59
N ILE A 71 -5.45 12.87 -0.81
CA ILE A 71 -6.79 12.66 -1.37
C ILE A 71 -6.64 12.34 -2.85
N THR A 72 -7.18 11.20 -3.26
CA THR A 72 -7.18 10.76 -4.66
C THR A 72 -8.45 10.00 -5.01
N ASP A 73 -8.92 10.12 -6.25
CA ASP A 73 -9.97 9.26 -6.82
C ASP A 73 -9.30 8.11 -7.59
N ILE A 74 -9.54 6.89 -7.15
CA ILE A 74 -9.03 5.68 -7.80
C ILE A 74 -10.04 5.04 -8.74
N THR A 75 -11.25 5.58 -8.86
CA THR A 75 -12.38 4.97 -9.62
C THR A 75 -12.43 5.40 -11.08
N ASP A 76 -11.69 6.43 -11.46
CA ASP A 76 -11.74 7.04 -12.79
C ASP A 76 -10.91 6.30 -13.84
N TYR A 77 -10.04 5.36 -13.46
CA TYR A 77 -9.19 4.62 -14.39
C TYR A 77 -10.00 3.76 -15.35
N LYS A 78 -9.69 3.85 -16.64
CA LYS A 78 -10.36 3.11 -17.71
C LYS A 78 -9.51 1.91 -18.16
N TRP A 79 -9.81 0.76 -17.57
CA TRP A 79 -9.15 -0.50 -17.88
C TRP A 79 -9.32 -0.96 -19.33
N LYS A 80 -8.28 -1.55 -19.90
CA LYS A 80 -8.26 -2.11 -21.26
C LYS A 80 -7.92 -3.61 -21.25
N ASP A 81 -7.85 -4.22 -20.10
CA ASP A 81 -7.44 -5.61 -19.86
C ASP A 81 -8.59 -6.62 -19.79
N ALA A 82 -9.81 -6.24 -20.18
CA ALA A 82 -11.00 -7.11 -20.11
C ALA A 82 -10.81 -8.51 -20.73
N THR A 83 -10.00 -8.60 -21.80
CA THR A 83 -9.67 -9.89 -22.42
C THR A 83 -8.79 -10.75 -21.50
N TRP A 84 -7.82 -10.14 -20.82
CA TRP A 84 -6.96 -10.80 -19.85
C TRP A 84 -7.79 -11.33 -18.67
N ILE A 85 -8.59 -10.47 -18.05
CA ILE A 85 -9.43 -10.83 -16.91
C ILE A 85 -10.36 -12.02 -17.23
N LYS A 86 -11.01 -11.99 -18.40
CA LYS A 86 -11.86 -13.11 -18.85
C LYS A 86 -11.07 -14.40 -19.09
N ASN A 87 -9.85 -14.32 -19.53
CA ASN A 87 -9.02 -15.51 -19.81
C ASN A 87 -8.37 -16.03 -18.53
N ARG A 88 -8.03 -15.15 -17.57
CA ARG A 88 -7.51 -15.50 -16.26
C ARG A 88 -8.40 -16.53 -15.54
N GLU A 89 -9.71 -16.39 -15.63
CA GLU A 89 -10.68 -17.34 -15.04
C GLU A 89 -10.57 -18.76 -15.59
N LYS A 90 -9.93 -18.94 -16.76
CA LYS A 90 -9.78 -20.24 -17.43
C LYS A 90 -8.37 -20.81 -17.28
N PHE A 91 -7.47 -20.03 -16.68
CA PHE A 91 -6.10 -20.47 -16.47
C PHE A 91 -6.07 -21.64 -15.47
N ASP A 92 -5.50 -22.75 -15.89
CA ASP A 92 -5.31 -23.94 -15.05
C ASP A 92 -3.83 -24.00 -14.63
N GLU A 93 -3.55 -23.56 -13.43
CA GLU A 93 -2.21 -23.50 -12.84
C GLU A 93 -1.55 -24.88 -12.67
N GLN A 94 -2.34 -25.97 -12.75
CA GLN A 94 -1.80 -27.33 -12.69
C GLN A 94 -1.32 -27.85 -14.04
N VAL A 95 -1.77 -27.24 -15.13
CA VAL A 95 -1.52 -27.69 -16.49
C VAL A 95 -0.70 -26.68 -17.30
N GLU A 96 -0.98 -25.39 -17.12
CA GLU A 96 -0.31 -24.34 -17.89
C GLU A 96 1.05 -23.96 -17.28
N PRO A 97 2.11 -23.82 -18.09
CA PRO A 97 3.43 -23.46 -17.56
C PRO A 97 3.44 -22.04 -17.03
N MET A 98 4.03 -21.87 -15.86
CA MET A 98 4.25 -20.56 -15.24
C MET A 98 5.75 -20.32 -15.05
N ALA A 99 6.25 -19.22 -15.61
CA ALA A 99 7.60 -18.72 -15.41
C ALA A 99 7.51 -17.30 -14.83
N ILE A 100 7.98 -17.09 -13.60
CA ILE A 100 7.84 -15.86 -12.84
C ILE A 100 9.18 -15.12 -12.83
N TYR A 101 9.15 -13.82 -13.12
CA TYR A 101 10.29 -12.91 -12.95
C TYR A 101 10.04 -12.00 -11.75
N GLU A 102 10.77 -12.23 -10.67
CA GLU A 102 10.75 -11.37 -9.48
C GLU A 102 11.57 -10.11 -9.74
N VAL A 103 11.00 -8.94 -9.46
CA VAL A 103 11.63 -7.66 -9.77
C VAL A 103 11.29 -6.56 -8.76
N HIS A 104 12.31 -5.80 -8.34
CA HIS A 104 12.15 -4.60 -7.52
C HIS A 104 12.28 -3.36 -8.41
N PRO A 105 11.21 -2.55 -8.61
CA PRO A 105 11.22 -1.42 -9.55
C PRO A 105 12.35 -0.41 -9.31
N GLY A 106 12.62 -0.10 -8.04
CA GLY A 106 13.61 0.90 -7.67
C GLY A 106 15.09 0.48 -7.86
N SER A 107 15.37 -0.79 -8.16
CA SER A 107 16.74 -1.27 -8.34
C SER A 107 17.02 -1.95 -9.67
N TRP A 108 15.97 -2.32 -10.44
CA TRP A 108 16.11 -3.09 -11.67
C TRP A 108 16.82 -2.32 -12.79
N LYS A 109 16.27 -1.17 -13.18
CA LYS A 109 16.89 -0.23 -14.14
C LYS A 109 16.72 1.19 -13.64
N LYS A 110 17.66 2.05 -13.99
CA LYS A 110 17.67 3.44 -13.56
C LYS A 110 18.02 4.37 -14.70
N HIS A 111 17.44 5.57 -14.68
CA HIS A 111 17.94 6.70 -15.44
C HIS A 111 19.24 7.23 -14.82
N PRO A 112 20.05 7.99 -15.56
CA PRO A 112 21.07 8.86 -14.97
C PRO A 112 20.42 9.77 -13.93
N GLN A 113 21.08 9.94 -12.79
CA GLN A 113 20.59 10.83 -11.73
C GLN A 113 20.55 12.28 -12.21
N SER A 114 19.51 13.01 -11.82
CA SER A 114 19.33 14.43 -12.09
C SER A 114 18.73 15.12 -10.87
N GLU A 115 18.69 16.46 -10.86
CA GLU A 115 18.05 17.23 -9.78
C GLU A 115 16.55 16.87 -9.63
N GLU A 116 15.85 16.55 -10.73
CA GLU A 116 14.44 16.18 -10.74
C GLU A 116 14.21 14.71 -10.38
N ASN A 117 15.21 13.84 -10.58
CA ASN A 117 15.16 12.43 -10.28
C ASN A 117 16.49 11.96 -9.65
N GLU A 118 16.69 12.37 -8.41
CA GLU A 118 17.92 12.07 -7.64
C GLU A 118 18.21 10.58 -7.49
N LYS A 119 17.19 9.75 -7.45
CA LYS A 119 17.32 8.29 -7.34
C LYS A 119 17.41 7.58 -8.69
N GLY A 120 17.11 8.29 -9.78
CA GLY A 120 17.09 7.75 -11.12
C GLY A 120 16.00 6.68 -11.32
N PHE A 121 14.90 6.71 -10.57
CA PHE A 121 13.84 5.72 -10.69
C PHE A 121 13.10 5.88 -12.02
N TYR A 122 12.72 4.74 -12.60
CA TYR A 122 11.66 4.73 -13.61
C TYR A 122 10.33 5.01 -12.93
N ASN A 123 9.46 5.79 -13.56
CA ASN A 123 8.07 5.84 -13.13
C ASN A 123 7.31 4.57 -13.55
N TYR A 124 6.11 4.35 -13.01
CA TYR A 124 5.33 3.14 -13.30
C TYR A 124 5.10 2.92 -14.80
N ARG A 125 4.89 3.98 -15.57
CA ARG A 125 4.64 3.86 -17.03
C ARG A 125 5.90 3.46 -17.78
N GLU A 126 7.03 4.10 -17.52
CA GLU A 126 8.33 3.76 -18.12
C GLU A 126 8.75 2.34 -17.75
N PHE A 127 8.56 1.99 -16.47
CA PHE A 127 8.86 0.65 -15.96
C PHE A 127 8.01 -0.41 -16.66
N ALA A 128 6.70 -0.17 -16.86
CA ALA A 128 5.79 -1.08 -17.56
C ALA A 128 6.28 -1.42 -18.96
N HIS A 129 6.67 -0.40 -19.74
CA HIS A 129 7.15 -0.59 -21.11
C HIS A 129 8.47 -1.37 -21.16
N ALA A 130 9.43 -0.98 -20.34
CA ALA A 130 10.74 -1.62 -20.28
C ALA A 130 10.66 -3.06 -19.78
N LEU A 131 9.83 -3.30 -18.75
CA LEU A 131 9.63 -4.62 -18.16
C LEU A 131 8.92 -5.58 -19.13
N ALA A 132 7.84 -5.12 -19.79
CA ALA A 132 7.13 -5.94 -20.75
C ALA A 132 8.01 -6.40 -21.92
N ALA A 133 8.87 -5.52 -22.44
CA ALA A 133 9.82 -5.87 -23.49
C ALA A 133 10.80 -6.97 -23.00
N TYR A 134 11.38 -6.79 -21.84
CA TYR A 134 12.35 -7.73 -21.27
C TYR A 134 11.71 -9.10 -20.96
N VAL A 135 10.56 -9.10 -20.30
CA VAL A 135 9.84 -10.31 -19.89
C VAL A 135 9.46 -11.16 -21.10
N LYS A 136 9.01 -10.52 -22.21
CA LYS A 136 8.70 -11.20 -23.47
C LYS A 136 9.94 -11.78 -24.13
N GLU A 137 11.04 -11.03 -24.19
CA GLU A 137 12.30 -11.47 -24.78
C GLU A 137 12.84 -12.70 -24.02
N MET A 138 12.73 -12.70 -22.71
CA MET A 138 13.22 -13.77 -21.85
C MET A 138 12.25 -14.96 -21.72
N GLY A 139 11.01 -14.84 -22.18
CA GLY A 139 10.02 -15.91 -22.15
C GLY A 139 9.32 -16.14 -20.81
N TYR A 140 9.31 -15.14 -19.91
CA TYR A 140 8.54 -15.20 -18.68
C TYR A 140 7.05 -14.95 -18.95
N THR A 141 6.19 -15.56 -18.14
CA THR A 141 4.74 -15.44 -18.23
C THR A 141 4.16 -14.45 -17.21
N HIS A 142 4.83 -14.30 -16.08
CA HIS A 142 4.40 -13.45 -14.96
C HIS A 142 5.56 -12.62 -14.43
N VAL A 143 5.22 -11.52 -13.79
CA VAL A 143 6.14 -10.72 -12.97
C VAL A 143 5.69 -10.75 -11.53
N GLU A 144 6.63 -10.85 -10.58
CA GLU A 144 6.39 -10.65 -9.16
C GLU A 144 7.03 -9.33 -8.76
N LEU A 145 6.19 -8.39 -8.29
CA LEU A 145 6.57 -7.01 -7.99
C LEU A 145 6.86 -6.86 -6.50
N MET A 146 8.12 -6.60 -6.16
CA MET A 146 8.55 -6.27 -4.80
C MET A 146 8.37 -4.79 -4.51
N GLY A 147 8.07 -4.44 -3.24
CA GLY A 147 8.12 -3.07 -2.74
C GLY A 147 7.10 -2.11 -3.37
N ILE A 148 5.91 -2.61 -3.71
CA ILE A 148 4.85 -1.78 -4.29
C ILE A 148 4.02 -1.06 -3.23
N ALA A 149 3.66 -1.69 -2.12
CA ALA A 149 2.96 -1.01 -1.04
C ALA A 149 3.82 0.11 -0.44
N GLU A 150 3.21 1.25 -0.08
CA GLU A 150 3.96 2.41 0.43
C GLU A 150 4.74 2.09 1.71
N HIS A 151 6.00 2.52 1.73
CA HIS A 151 6.93 2.27 2.83
C HIS A 151 7.94 3.42 2.96
N PRO A 152 8.38 3.82 4.18
CA PRO A 152 9.25 4.97 4.36
C PRO A 152 10.72 4.68 4.04
N PHE A 153 11.19 3.45 4.27
CA PHE A 153 12.61 3.09 4.24
C PHE A 153 12.97 2.25 3.01
N ASP A 154 13.77 2.80 2.09
CA ASP A 154 14.23 2.10 0.87
C ASP A 154 14.98 0.80 1.16
N GLY A 155 15.78 0.79 2.23
CA GLY A 155 16.56 -0.38 2.63
C GLY A 155 15.73 -1.57 3.08
N SER A 156 14.42 -1.38 3.33
CA SER A 156 13.50 -2.48 3.64
C SER A 156 13.03 -3.24 2.39
N TRP A 157 13.32 -2.75 1.18
CA TRP A 157 12.82 -3.29 -0.09
C TRP A 157 11.28 -3.36 -0.19
N GLY A 158 10.58 -2.60 0.66
CA GLY A 158 9.13 -2.61 0.76
C GLY A 158 8.55 -3.54 1.81
N TYR A 159 9.38 -4.22 2.62
CA TYR A 159 8.89 -5.11 3.69
C TYR A 159 8.51 -4.39 4.98
N GLN A 160 8.72 -3.07 5.08
CA GLN A 160 8.26 -2.24 6.20
C GLN A 160 7.13 -1.30 5.75
N VAL A 161 5.97 -1.89 5.47
CA VAL A 161 4.80 -1.22 4.89
C VAL A 161 4.14 -0.28 5.90
N THR A 162 3.87 0.96 5.49
CA THR A 162 3.09 1.94 6.25
C THR A 162 1.78 2.32 5.55
N GLY A 163 1.69 2.17 4.23
CA GLY A 163 0.49 2.44 3.43
C GLY A 163 0.04 1.18 2.67
N TYR A 164 -0.79 0.38 3.30
CA TYR A 164 -1.22 -0.93 2.77
C TYR A 164 -2.09 -0.83 1.52
N TYR A 165 -2.87 0.26 1.40
CA TYR A 165 -3.80 0.49 0.28
C TYR A 165 -3.26 1.49 -0.74
N ALA A 166 -1.99 1.90 -0.63
CA ALA A 166 -1.36 2.86 -1.52
C ALA A 166 -0.19 2.22 -2.28
N PRO A 167 -0.20 2.21 -3.61
CA PRO A 167 1.02 2.00 -4.38
C PRO A 167 2.04 3.08 -4.01
N THR A 168 3.31 2.71 -3.86
CA THR A 168 4.31 3.68 -3.41
C THR A 168 4.41 4.87 -4.37
N SER A 169 4.37 6.07 -3.80
CA SER A 169 4.48 7.34 -4.51
C SER A 169 5.84 7.58 -5.18
N ARG A 170 6.84 6.72 -4.88
CA ARG A 170 8.18 6.77 -5.49
C ARG A 170 8.17 6.73 -7.00
N TYR A 171 7.20 6.04 -7.58
CA TYR A 171 7.17 5.73 -9.02
C TYR A 171 5.98 6.37 -9.73
N GLY A 172 5.17 7.15 -9.05
CA GLY A 172 4.01 7.83 -9.63
C GLY A 172 2.74 7.69 -8.81
N THR A 173 1.61 7.90 -9.47
CA THR A 173 0.28 7.90 -8.87
C THR A 173 -0.36 6.50 -8.86
N PRO A 174 -1.46 6.28 -8.13
CA PRO A 174 -2.25 5.05 -8.23
C PRO A 174 -2.74 4.76 -9.65
N GLN A 175 -3.09 5.79 -10.42
CA GLN A 175 -3.49 5.65 -11.83
C GLN A 175 -2.32 5.19 -12.71
N ASP A 176 -1.09 5.62 -12.41
CA ASP A 176 0.11 5.15 -13.12
C ASP A 176 0.42 3.68 -12.79
N PHE A 177 0.18 3.28 -11.54
CA PHE A 177 0.26 1.86 -11.15
C PHE A 177 -0.79 1.01 -11.87
N LYS A 178 -2.06 1.46 -11.90
CA LYS A 178 -3.12 0.78 -12.66
C LYS A 178 -2.76 0.69 -14.15
N TYR A 179 -2.18 1.75 -14.73
CA TYR A 179 -1.69 1.73 -16.10
C TYR A 179 -0.61 0.65 -16.31
N MET A 180 0.31 0.50 -15.36
CA MET A 180 1.36 -0.52 -15.45
C MET A 180 0.76 -1.93 -15.50
N VAL A 181 -0.17 -2.24 -14.59
CA VAL A 181 -0.85 -3.55 -14.56
C VAL A 181 -1.62 -3.78 -15.86
N ASP A 182 -2.43 -2.82 -16.29
CA ASP A 182 -3.21 -2.86 -17.52
C ASP A 182 -2.31 -3.10 -18.76
N TYR A 183 -1.17 -2.39 -18.85
CA TYR A 183 -0.23 -2.54 -19.93
C TYR A 183 0.42 -3.93 -19.96
N LEU A 184 0.78 -4.48 -18.79
CA LEU A 184 1.31 -5.84 -18.69
C LEU A 184 0.28 -6.88 -19.13
N HIS A 185 -0.97 -6.76 -18.70
CA HIS A 185 -2.08 -7.61 -19.14
C HIS A 185 -2.34 -7.57 -20.64
N GLN A 186 -2.32 -6.37 -21.26
CA GLN A 186 -2.42 -6.22 -22.71
C GLN A 186 -1.26 -6.91 -23.44
N ASN A 187 -0.12 -7.07 -22.78
CA ASN A 187 1.05 -7.80 -23.27
C ASN A 187 1.07 -9.27 -22.87
N LYS A 188 -0.01 -9.80 -22.30
CA LYS A 188 -0.19 -11.19 -21.84
C LYS A 188 0.80 -11.60 -20.74
N ILE A 189 1.08 -10.68 -19.83
CA ILE A 189 1.96 -10.89 -18.68
C ILE A 189 1.11 -10.75 -17.42
N GLY A 190 1.09 -11.79 -16.59
CA GLY A 190 0.42 -11.76 -15.29
C GLY A 190 1.23 -10.98 -14.26
N VAL A 191 0.54 -10.42 -13.27
CA VAL A 191 1.13 -9.59 -12.23
C VAL A 191 0.87 -10.21 -10.86
N ILE A 192 1.93 -10.56 -10.15
CA ILE A 192 1.93 -11.02 -8.77
C ILE A 192 2.48 -9.90 -7.91
N LEU A 193 1.84 -9.63 -6.78
CA LEU A 193 2.29 -8.62 -5.82
C LEU A 193 2.89 -9.29 -4.59
N ASP A 194 4.06 -8.81 -4.18
CA ASP A 194 4.63 -9.18 -2.88
C ASP A 194 3.84 -8.47 -1.76
N TRP A 195 3.13 -9.25 -0.95
CA TRP A 195 2.20 -8.80 0.07
C TRP A 195 2.70 -9.17 1.47
N VAL A 196 2.71 -8.20 2.38
CA VAL A 196 3.36 -8.29 3.70
C VAL A 196 2.31 -8.23 4.84
N PRO A 197 1.54 -9.29 5.08
CA PRO A 197 0.49 -9.30 6.11
C PRO A 197 0.99 -9.72 7.50
N ALA A 198 2.27 -10.09 7.64
CA ALA A 198 2.79 -10.66 8.88
C ALA A 198 3.18 -9.59 9.91
N HIS A 199 3.69 -8.46 9.47
CA HIS A 199 4.26 -7.45 10.35
C HIS A 199 4.22 -6.05 9.74
N PHE A 200 4.52 -5.03 10.55
CA PHE A 200 4.61 -3.63 10.13
C PHE A 200 5.62 -2.85 10.98
N PRO A 201 6.20 -1.74 10.45
CA PRO A 201 7.21 -0.97 11.14
C PRO A 201 6.65 -0.13 12.28
N LYS A 202 7.56 0.40 13.12
CA LYS A 202 7.23 1.23 14.28
C LYS A 202 7.22 2.73 13.96
N ASP A 203 7.21 3.12 12.71
CA ASP A 203 7.18 4.52 12.29
C ASP A 203 6.01 5.27 12.92
N ALA A 204 6.26 6.46 13.43
CA ALA A 204 5.29 7.21 14.23
C ALA A 204 3.98 7.52 13.49
N HIS A 205 4.03 7.70 12.16
CA HIS A 205 2.86 7.96 11.33
C HIS A 205 2.10 6.70 10.90
N GLY A 206 2.69 5.50 11.09
CA GLY A 206 2.14 4.22 10.70
C GLY A 206 1.19 3.60 11.75
N LEU A 207 1.01 2.28 11.65
CA LEU A 207 0.00 1.54 12.42
C LEU A 207 0.36 1.32 13.89
N ALA A 208 1.66 1.32 14.24
CA ALA A 208 2.12 0.99 15.59
C ALA A 208 1.53 1.96 16.64
N ASN A 209 0.93 1.41 17.70
CA ASN A 209 0.28 2.16 18.78
C ASN A 209 -0.64 3.26 18.21
N PHE A 210 -1.55 2.89 17.30
CA PHE A 210 -2.27 3.83 16.43
C PHE A 210 -3.01 4.94 17.18
N ASP A 211 -3.68 4.60 18.27
CA ASP A 211 -4.38 5.55 19.16
C ASP A 211 -3.69 5.71 20.52
N GLY A 212 -2.43 5.32 20.62
CA GLY A 212 -1.69 5.22 21.88
C GLY A 212 -1.83 3.86 22.56
N THR A 213 -2.62 2.95 21.96
CA THR A 213 -2.76 1.55 22.41
C THR A 213 -2.44 0.58 21.28
N ALA A 214 -2.37 -0.72 21.59
CA ALA A 214 -2.15 -1.78 20.60
C ALA A 214 -3.46 -2.05 19.84
N VAL A 215 -3.70 -1.30 18.74
CA VAL A 215 -4.89 -1.46 17.90
C VAL A 215 -4.70 -2.59 16.88
N TYR A 216 -3.60 -2.59 16.15
CA TYR A 216 -3.28 -3.57 15.12
C TYR A 216 -2.42 -4.72 15.65
N GLU A 217 -1.51 -4.43 16.55
CA GLU A 217 -0.56 -5.38 17.15
C GLU A 217 -1.09 -6.07 18.41
N HIS A 218 -0.38 -7.11 18.84
CA HIS A 218 -0.56 -7.64 20.20
C HIS A 218 -0.03 -6.67 21.25
N ALA A 219 -0.76 -6.52 22.37
CA ALA A 219 -0.34 -5.65 23.47
C ALA A 219 0.86 -6.21 24.25
N ASP A 220 0.98 -7.54 24.35
CA ASP A 220 2.13 -8.20 24.96
C ASP A 220 3.31 -8.19 23.97
N PRO A 221 4.43 -7.54 24.27
CA PRO A 221 5.57 -7.45 23.36
C PRO A 221 6.20 -8.81 23.03
N ARG A 222 5.99 -9.83 23.86
CA ARG A 222 6.47 -11.19 23.56
C ARG A 222 5.74 -11.83 22.37
N GLN A 223 4.52 -11.36 22.08
CA GLN A 223 3.70 -11.78 20.94
C GLN A 223 3.62 -10.70 19.86
N GLY A 224 3.83 -9.44 20.23
CA GLY A 224 3.60 -8.27 19.39
C GLY A 224 4.83 -7.71 18.73
N GLU A 225 6.02 -8.32 18.90
CA GLU A 225 7.26 -7.80 18.30
C GLU A 225 8.11 -8.90 17.70
N HIS A 226 8.71 -8.56 16.53
CA HIS A 226 9.83 -9.29 15.94
C HIS A 226 11.13 -8.60 16.34
N PRO A 227 11.91 -9.13 17.32
CA PRO A 227 13.13 -8.50 17.78
C PRO A 227 14.17 -8.34 16.68
N ASP A 228 14.31 -9.34 15.81
CA ASP A 228 15.32 -9.36 14.74
C ASP A 228 15.01 -8.33 13.62
N TRP A 229 13.73 -8.05 13.36
CA TRP A 229 13.31 -7.11 12.31
C TRP A 229 12.94 -5.74 12.87
N GLY A 230 12.78 -5.61 14.18
CA GLY A 230 12.36 -4.38 14.84
C GLY A 230 10.92 -3.97 14.55
N THR A 231 10.08 -4.90 14.07
CA THR A 231 8.71 -4.65 13.62
C THR A 231 7.68 -5.14 14.63
N LYS A 232 6.42 -4.70 14.47
CA LYS A 232 5.26 -5.19 15.20
C LYS A 232 4.61 -6.36 14.48
N ILE A 233 3.94 -7.25 15.23
CA ILE A 233 3.19 -8.40 14.73
C ILE A 233 1.71 -8.10 14.84
N TYR A 234 0.96 -8.36 13.75
CA TYR A 234 -0.49 -8.22 13.75
C TYR A 234 -1.20 -9.15 14.73
N ASN A 235 -2.21 -8.63 15.41
CA ASN A 235 -3.09 -9.43 16.25
C ASN A 235 -4.24 -10.03 15.43
N TYR A 236 -4.00 -11.18 14.80
CA TYR A 236 -5.00 -11.88 13.99
C TYR A 236 -6.20 -12.41 14.81
N GLY A 237 -6.14 -12.38 16.12
CA GLY A 237 -7.27 -12.69 17.00
C GLY A 237 -8.40 -11.65 16.92
N ARG A 238 -8.08 -10.42 16.47
CA ARG A 238 -9.06 -9.34 16.32
C ARG A 238 -9.77 -9.41 14.96
N PRO A 239 -11.11 -9.45 14.92
CA PRO A 239 -11.87 -9.42 13.67
C PRO A 239 -11.57 -8.21 12.80
N GLU A 240 -11.36 -7.03 13.42
CA GLU A 240 -11.05 -5.78 12.73
C GLU A 240 -9.71 -5.85 12.00
N VAL A 241 -8.69 -6.47 12.62
CA VAL A 241 -7.37 -6.67 12.02
C VAL A 241 -7.45 -7.65 10.85
N LYS A 242 -8.17 -8.78 11.04
CA LYS A 242 -8.43 -9.72 9.94
C LYS A 242 -9.15 -9.06 8.78
N ASN A 243 -10.19 -8.27 9.08
CA ASN A 243 -10.93 -7.54 8.06
C ASN A 243 -10.04 -6.55 7.31
N PHE A 244 -9.18 -5.79 8.01
CA PHE A 244 -8.21 -4.88 7.41
C PHE A 244 -7.30 -5.59 6.41
N LEU A 245 -6.74 -6.74 6.79
CA LEU A 245 -5.82 -7.49 5.93
C LEU A 245 -6.54 -8.18 4.76
N ILE A 246 -7.70 -8.79 5.00
CA ILE A 246 -8.50 -9.43 3.94
C ILE A 246 -8.97 -8.38 2.91
N ALA A 247 -9.51 -7.25 3.38
CA ALA A 247 -9.93 -6.17 2.50
C ALA A 247 -8.74 -5.59 1.72
N ASN A 248 -7.54 -5.55 2.31
CA ASN A 248 -6.34 -5.14 1.60
C ASN A 248 -5.95 -6.11 0.48
N ALA A 249 -6.02 -7.42 0.73
CA ALA A 249 -5.78 -8.41 -0.31
C ALA A 249 -6.79 -8.26 -1.46
N LEU A 250 -8.08 -8.09 -1.14
CA LEU A 250 -9.13 -7.85 -2.13
C LEU A 250 -8.91 -6.55 -2.92
N TYR A 251 -8.48 -5.47 -2.25
CA TYR A 251 -8.14 -4.21 -2.92
C TYR A 251 -7.12 -4.40 -4.04
N TRP A 252 -6.04 -5.13 -3.78
CA TRP A 252 -5.03 -5.37 -4.81
C TRP A 252 -5.56 -6.21 -5.96
N VAL A 253 -6.41 -7.20 -5.69
CA VAL A 253 -6.96 -8.10 -6.72
C VAL A 253 -8.12 -7.44 -7.49
N GLU A 254 -9.04 -6.76 -6.81
CA GLU A 254 -10.28 -6.25 -7.41
C GLU A 254 -10.12 -4.83 -7.97
N GLU A 255 -9.44 -3.93 -7.22
CA GLU A 255 -9.27 -2.53 -7.64
C GLU A 255 -8.02 -2.31 -8.49
N CYS A 256 -6.97 -3.09 -8.26
CA CYS A 256 -5.71 -2.97 -8.96
C CYS A 256 -5.48 -4.07 -10.00
N HIS A 257 -6.40 -5.00 -10.17
CA HIS A 257 -6.39 -6.13 -11.11
C HIS A 257 -5.17 -7.07 -10.99
N VAL A 258 -4.48 -7.07 -9.85
CA VAL A 258 -3.35 -7.99 -9.60
C VAL A 258 -3.84 -9.44 -9.68
N ASP A 259 -3.08 -10.33 -10.33
CA ASP A 259 -3.48 -11.72 -10.59
C ASP A 259 -3.21 -12.65 -9.43
N GLY A 260 -2.24 -12.31 -8.59
CA GLY A 260 -1.87 -13.13 -7.45
C GLY A 260 -1.10 -12.35 -6.39
N LEU A 261 -0.99 -12.97 -5.22
CA LEU A 261 -0.22 -12.44 -4.09
C LEU A 261 0.87 -13.44 -3.70
N ARG A 262 2.10 -12.98 -3.61
CA ARG A 262 3.17 -13.68 -2.88
C ARG A 262 3.09 -13.24 -1.43
N VAL A 263 2.78 -14.14 -0.54
CA VAL A 263 2.60 -13.83 0.88
C VAL A 263 3.92 -13.93 1.61
N ASP A 264 4.41 -12.80 2.10
CA ASP A 264 5.67 -12.73 2.85
C ASP A 264 5.52 -13.27 4.27
N ALA A 265 6.61 -13.86 4.80
CA ALA A 265 6.79 -14.28 6.19
C ALA A 265 5.66 -15.17 6.74
N VAL A 266 5.11 -16.09 5.93
CA VAL A 266 4.00 -17.00 6.31
C VAL A 266 4.30 -17.77 7.60
N ALA A 267 5.53 -18.25 7.78
CA ALA A 267 5.93 -18.97 9.00
C ALA A 267 5.78 -18.14 10.29
N SER A 268 5.77 -16.81 10.18
CA SER A 268 5.58 -15.91 11.33
C SER A 268 4.09 -15.64 11.63
N MET A 269 3.19 -16.18 10.82
CA MET A 269 1.72 -16.03 10.98
C MET A 269 1.07 -17.28 11.57
N LEU A 270 1.81 -18.41 11.69
CA LEU A 270 1.33 -19.73 12.10
C LEU A 270 1.54 -20.01 13.59
#